data_d5af1ad711e9b2179298d5ec376fd392
#
_entry.id   d5af1ad711e9b2179298d5ec376fd392
#
_cell.length_a   1.000
_cell.length_b   1.000
_cell.length_c   1.000
_cell.angle_alpha   90.00
_cell.angle_beta   90.00
_cell.angle_gamma   90.00
#
_symmetry.space_group_name_H-M   'P 1'
#
loop_
_entity.id
_entity.type
_entity.pdbx_description
1 polymer ?
#
loop_
_entity_poly.entity_id
_entity_poly.type
_entity_poly.pdbx_seq_one_letter_code
_entity_poly.pdbx_strand_id
1 'polypeptide(L)'
;MSERARVDEVLTSLLELCSPLEPFDMPLLDAHDATLAEDIYAGERLVMKAGSRIRSTQIGLAASIGRDHLPTRPHPRVVVISAGPDLVEPGTPLKDDEEYETNSWLLTTAVREVGAVAYRVHSIPDDESALQSVIEDQLVRA
;
A
#
# COMPACT_ATOMS: atom_id res chain seq x y z
N MET A 1 -18.50 -25.40 14.76
CA MET A 1 -17.13 -25.61 14.23
C MET A 1 -16.98 -24.65 13.08
N SER A 2 -16.14 -23.62 13.21
CA SER A 2 -15.87 -22.70 12.10
C SER A 2 -15.08 -23.46 11.03
N GLU A 3 -15.63 -23.53 9.83
CA GLU A 3 -14.96 -24.12 8.69
C GLU A 3 -13.72 -23.24 8.40
N ARG A 4 -12.53 -23.84 8.40
CA ARG A 4 -11.29 -23.12 8.12
C ARG A 4 -11.24 -22.85 6.63
N ALA A 5 -11.36 -21.57 6.25
CA ALA A 5 -11.18 -21.17 4.85
C ALA A 5 -9.75 -21.46 4.38
N ARG A 6 -9.59 -21.86 3.12
CA ARG A 6 -8.28 -22.05 2.50
C ARG A 6 -7.66 -20.68 2.19
N VAL A 7 -6.34 -20.61 2.27
CA VAL A 7 -5.60 -19.36 1.99
C VAL A 7 -5.91 -18.82 0.59
N ASP A 8 -5.98 -19.70 -0.42
CA ASP A 8 -6.28 -19.31 -1.80
C ASP A 8 -7.68 -18.71 -1.96
N GLU A 9 -8.67 -19.24 -1.23
CA GLU A 9 -10.05 -18.73 -1.24
C GLU A 9 -10.13 -17.34 -0.62
N VAL A 10 -9.46 -17.15 0.53
CA VAL A 10 -9.39 -15.83 1.20
C VAL A 10 -8.66 -14.82 0.33
N LEU A 11 -7.53 -15.20 -0.27
CA LEU A 11 -6.77 -14.33 -1.17
C LEU A 11 -7.63 -13.91 -2.37
N THR A 12 -8.34 -14.85 -3.00
CA THR A 12 -9.22 -14.54 -4.13
C THR A 12 -10.31 -13.55 -3.72
N SER A 13 -10.97 -13.79 -2.58
CA SER A 13 -12.02 -12.88 -2.07
C SER A 13 -11.49 -11.48 -1.78
N LEU A 14 -10.26 -11.36 -1.22
CA LEU A 14 -9.63 -10.06 -0.98
C LEU A 14 -9.29 -9.34 -2.28
N LEU A 15 -8.77 -10.06 -3.29
CA LEU A 15 -8.44 -9.47 -4.58
C LEU A 15 -9.67 -9.00 -5.36
N GLU A 16 -10.81 -9.67 -5.21
CA GLU A 16 -12.08 -9.25 -5.79
C GLU A 16 -12.62 -7.93 -5.21
N LEU A 17 -12.24 -7.61 -3.98
CA LEU A 17 -12.59 -6.33 -3.32
C LEU A 17 -11.68 -5.17 -3.74
N CYS A 18 -10.52 -5.48 -4.34
CA CYS A 18 -9.53 -4.47 -4.73
C CYS A 18 -9.76 -4.05 -6.18
N SER A 19 -9.89 -2.75 -6.40
CA SER A 19 -9.87 -2.15 -7.73
C SER A 19 -8.61 -1.28 -7.91
N PRO A 20 -8.08 -1.15 -9.13
CA PRO A 20 -6.99 -0.21 -9.39
C PRO A 20 -7.40 1.21 -9.01
N LEU A 21 -6.49 1.95 -8.36
CA LEU A 21 -6.72 3.35 -8.05
C LEU A 21 -6.85 4.18 -9.33
N GLU A 22 -7.67 5.26 -9.27
CA GLU A 22 -7.87 6.15 -10.40
C GLU A 22 -6.54 6.78 -10.86
N PRO A 23 -6.28 6.81 -12.17
CA PRO A 23 -5.08 7.41 -12.70
C PRO A 23 -5.15 8.94 -12.65
N PHE A 24 -3.99 9.58 -12.57
CA PHE A 24 -3.85 11.02 -12.75
C PHE A 24 -2.52 11.36 -13.44
N ASP A 25 -2.47 12.52 -14.07
CA ASP A 25 -1.26 13.00 -14.73
C ASP A 25 -0.25 13.51 -13.69
N MET A 26 0.94 12.91 -13.68
CA MET A 26 1.99 13.21 -12.73
C MET A 26 3.22 13.78 -13.47
N PRO A 27 3.84 14.88 -12.97
CA PRO A 27 5.11 15.38 -13.50
C PRO A 27 6.17 14.27 -13.54
N LEU A 28 7.07 14.31 -14.52
CA LEU A 28 8.02 13.22 -14.76
C LEU A 28 8.82 12.81 -13.52
N LEU A 29 9.31 13.77 -12.73
CA LEU A 29 10.12 13.45 -11.54
C LEU A 29 9.29 12.79 -10.44
N ASP A 30 8.04 13.19 -10.31
CA ASP A 30 7.13 12.64 -9.31
C ASP A 30 6.57 11.27 -9.74
N ALA A 31 6.53 11.00 -11.06
CA ALA A 31 6.11 9.73 -11.65
C ALA A 31 7.09 8.58 -11.40
N HIS A 32 8.29 8.86 -10.87
CA HIS A 32 9.27 7.82 -10.57
C HIS A 32 8.70 6.82 -9.56
N ASP A 33 8.89 5.53 -9.85
CA ASP A 33 8.37 4.38 -9.10
C ASP A 33 6.84 4.18 -9.15
N ALA A 34 6.06 5.09 -9.71
CA ALA A 34 4.64 4.88 -9.96
C ALA A 34 4.39 3.84 -11.08
N THR A 35 3.15 3.39 -11.20
CA THR A 35 2.73 2.48 -12.28
C THR A 35 2.07 3.27 -13.39
N LEU A 36 2.53 3.08 -14.63
CA LEU A 36 1.94 3.71 -15.81
C LEU A 36 0.50 3.21 -16.02
N ALA A 37 -0.44 4.14 -16.14
CA ALA A 37 -1.87 3.80 -16.24
C ALA A 37 -2.31 3.48 -17.66
N GLU A 38 -1.67 4.06 -18.67
CA GLU A 38 -2.04 3.96 -20.08
C GLU A 38 -0.83 3.70 -20.96
N ASP A 39 -1.07 3.17 -22.16
CA ASP A 39 -0.03 3.00 -23.17
C ASP A 39 0.44 4.37 -23.70
N ILE A 40 1.74 4.58 -23.81
CA ILE A 40 2.33 5.80 -24.36
C ILE A 40 2.86 5.56 -25.75
N TYR A 41 2.45 6.41 -26.69
CA TYR A 41 2.84 6.34 -28.08
C TYR A 41 3.66 7.58 -28.50
N ALA A 42 4.59 7.36 -29.43
CA ALA A 42 5.24 8.39 -30.22
C ALA A 42 4.84 8.20 -31.69
N GLY A 43 3.89 8.99 -32.17
CA GLY A 43 3.16 8.67 -33.40
C GLY A 43 2.40 7.36 -33.27
N GLU A 44 2.62 6.42 -34.16
CA GLU A 44 2.00 5.07 -34.12
C GLU A 44 2.82 4.05 -33.32
N ARG A 45 4.03 4.40 -32.90
CA ARG A 45 4.91 3.48 -32.19
C ARG A 45 4.62 3.46 -30.70
N LEU A 46 4.26 2.29 -30.16
CA LEU A 46 4.19 2.07 -28.72
C LEU A 46 5.59 2.23 -28.10
N VAL A 47 5.70 3.15 -27.13
CA VAL A 47 6.95 3.48 -26.45
C VAL A 47 6.99 2.90 -25.05
N MET A 48 5.88 2.99 -24.31
CA MET A 48 5.75 2.40 -22.99
C MET A 48 4.37 1.79 -22.83
N LYS A 49 4.31 0.63 -22.19
CA LYS A 49 3.07 -0.14 -22.00
C LYS A 49 2.47 0.15 -20.62
N ALA A 50 1.14 0.28 -20.57
CA ALA A 50 0.38 0.33 -19.32
C ALA A 50 0.74 -0.82 -18.38
N GLY A 51 0.72 -0.57 -17.07
CA GLY A 51 1.14 -1.50 -16.04
C GLY A 51 2.65 -1.57 -15.81
N SER A 52 3.46 -0.88 -16.63
CA SER A 52 4.91 -0.80 -16.42
C SER A 52 5.25 0.10 -15.23
N ARG A 53 6.19 -0.35 -14.37
CA ARG A 53 6.75 0.53 -13.33
C ARG A 53 7.67 1.56 -13.97
N ILE A 54 7.47 2.84 -13.62
CA ILE A 54 8.22 3.96 -14.18
C ILE A 54 9.54 4.09 -13.42
N ARG A 55 10.64 3.79 -14.09
CA ARG A 55 12.01 3.93 -13.59
C ARG A 55 12.74 5.05 -14.34
N SER A 56 13.99 5.30 -13.99
CA SER A 56 14.81 6.34 -14.63
C SER A 56 14.84 6.26 -16.16
N THR A 57 14.87 5.03 -16.71
CA THR A 57 14.85 4.80 -18.16
C THR A 57 13.53 5.25 -18.81
N GLN A 58 12.41 4.97 -18.16
CA GLN A 58 11.08 5.40 -18.63
C GLN A 58 10.92 6.92 -18.54
N ILE A 59 11.44 7.55 -17.49
CA ILE A 59 11.47 9.01 -17.36
C ILE A 59 12.27 9.63 -18.53
N GLY A 60 13.49 9.13 -18.77
CA GLY A 60 14.32 9.60 -19.89
C GLY A 60 13.64 9.40 -21.25
N LEU A 61 12.96 8.27 -21.44
CA LEU A 61 12.24 7.96 -22.66
C LEU A 61 11.03 8.89 -22.85
N ALA A 62 10.25 9.17 -21.82
CA ALA A 62 9.13 10.11 -21.85
C ALA A 62 9.62 11.52 -22.23
N ALA A 63 10.70 11.99 -21.59
CA ALA A 63 11.30 13.28 -21.91
C ALA A 63 11.80 13.36 -23.37
N SER A 64 12.37 12.27 -23.90
CA SER A 64 12.87 12.23 -25.29
C SER A 64 11.78 12.35 -26.36
N ILE A 65 10.54 12.03 -26.01
CA ILE A 65 9.36 12.20 -26.89
C ILE A 65 8.54 13.47 -26.55
N GLY A 66 9.10 14.37 -25.71
CA GLY A 66 8.52 15.68 -25.40
C GLY A 66 7.39 15.64 -24.36
N ARG A 67 7.28 14.57 -23.58
CA ARG A 67 6.31 14.54 -22.48
C ARG A 67 6.94 15.08 -21.20
N ASP A 68 6.20 15.88 -20.48
CA ASP A 68 6.53 16.44 -19.16
C ASP A 68 5.70 15.80 -18.02
N HIS A 69 4.62 15.12 -18.38
CA HIS A 69 3.73 14.36 -17.48
C HIS A 69 3.47 12.95 -18.01
N LEU A 70 3.14 12.05 -17.11
CA LEU A 70 2.71 10.69 -17.42
C LEU A 70 1.42 10.33 -16.67
N PRO A 71 0.46 9.64 -17.34
CA PRO A 71 -0.72 9.10 -16.66
C PRO A 71 -0.28 7.94 -15.77
N THR A 72 -0.38 8.12 -14.47
CA THR A 72 0.08 7.16 -13.47
C THR A 72 -1.01 6.78 -12.49
N ARG A 73 -0.87 5.61 -11.88
CA ARG A 73 -1.64 5.24 -10.70
C ARG A 73 -0.86 5.57 -9.44
N PRO A 74 -1.48 6.22 -8.44
CA PRO A 74 -0.81 6.53 -7.20
C PRO A 74 -0.42 5.26 -6.44
N HIS A 75 0.57 5.38 -5.57
CA HIS A 75 0.86 4.34 -4.60
C HIS A 75 -0.30 4.21 -3.60
N PRO A 76 -0.84 3.01 -3.36
CA PRO A 76 -1.87 2.81 -2.35
C PRO A 76 -1.35 3.19 -0.96
N ARG A 77 -2.22 3.75 -0.14
CA ARG A 77 -1.94 4.02 1.27
C ARG A 77 -2.53 2.91 2.11
N VAL A 78 -1.73 2.34 2.98
CA VAL A 78 -2.14 1.23 3.84
C VAL A 78 -1.85 1.60 5.28
N VAL A 79 -2.85 1.52 6.13
CA VAL A 79 -2.70 1.67 7.57
C VAL A 79 -2.75 0.30 8.21
N VAL A 80 -1.70 -0.05 8.93
CA VAL A 80 -1.62 -1.30 9.70
C VAL A 80 -1.92 -0.98 11.15
N ILE A 81 -3.00 -1.55 11.65
CA ILE A 81 -3.48 -1.37 13.02
C ILE A 81 -3.30 -2.69 13.76
N SER A 82 -2.60 -2.68 14.89
CA SER A 82 -2.56 -3.82 15.80
C SER A 82 -3.44 -3.53 17.02
N ALA A 83 -4.22 -4.54 17.43
CA ALA A 83 -5.08 -4.46 18.59
C ALA A 83 -4.87 -5.71 19.46
N GLY A 84 -4.75 -5.51 20.76
CA GLY A 84 -4.59 -6.59 21.74
C GLY A 84 -4.14 -6.02 23.08
N PRO A 85 -4.75 -6.48 24.19
CA PRO A 85 -4.45 -5.95 25.51
C PRO A 85 -3.03 -6.30 26.01
N ASP A 86 -2.48 -7.42 25.50
CA ASP A 86 -1.23 -7.99 25.96
C ASP A 86 -0.04 -7.64 25.06
N LEU A 87 -0.28 -6.82 24.01
CA LEU A 87 0.73 -6.45 23.03
C LEU A 87 1.52 -5.22 23.48
N VAL A 88 2.83 -5.37 23.54
CA VAL A 88 3.78 -4.34 24.00
C VAL A 88 4.76 -3.99 22.89
N GLU A 89 5.08 -2.71 22.76
CA GLU A 89 6.07 -2.25 21.78
C GLU A 89 7.48 -2.81 22.10
N PRO A 90 8.21 -3.25 21.06
CA PRO A 90 9.61 -3.66 21.20
C PRO A 90 10.45 -2.58 21.88
N GLY A 91 11.30 -2.99 22.83
CA GLY A 91 12.12 -2.11 23.64
C GLY A 91 11.52 -1.78 25.01
N THR A 92 10.26 -2.11 25.25
CA THR A 92 9.64 -2.02 26.57
C THR A 92 9.85 -3.35 27.33
N PRO A 93 10.18 -3.35 28.64
CA PRO A 93 10.25 -4.56 29.43
C PRO A 93 8.89 -5.28 29.49
N LEU A 94 8.89 -6.60 29.21
CA LEU A 94 7.69 -7.43 29.27
C LEU A 94 7.33 -7.78 30.73
N LYS A 95 6.04 -7.88 31.01
CA LYS A 95 5.48 -8.54 32.18
C LYS A 95 5.08 -9.98 31.84
N ASP A 96 4.67 -10.76 32.85
CA ASP A 96 4.48 -12.21 32.74
C ASP A 96 3.45 -12.63 31.66
N ASP A 97 2.43 -11.79 31.38
CA ASP A 97 1.35 -12.09 30.43
C ASP A 97 1.43 -11.21 29.15
N GLU A 98 2.54 -10.50 28.92
CA GLU A 98 2.71 -9.61 27.79
C GLU A 98 3.56 -10.25 26.67
N GLU A 99 3.26 -9.90 25.42
CA GLU A 99 4.03 -10.29 24.23
C GLU A 99 4.44 -9.06 23.41
N TYR A 100 5.59 -9.16 22.73
CA TYR A 100 5.97 -8.09 21.80
C TYR A 100 5.08 -8.07 20.57
N GLU A 101 4.58 -6.88 20.26
CA GLU A 101 3.90 -6.64 19.02
C GLU A 101 4.88 -6.73 17.84
N THR A 102 4.71 -7.73 16.97
CA THR A 102 5.61 -8.02 15.85
C THR A 102 4.92 -7.90 14.51
N ASN A 103 3.62 -8.15 14.46
CA ASN A 103 2.87 -8.28 13.21
C ASN A 103 2.74 -6.94 12.47
N SER A 104 2.49 -5.84 13.17
CA SER A 104 2.39 -4.56 12.50
C SER A 104 3.74 -4.07 11.96
N TRP A 105 4.85 -4.42 12.59
CA TRP A 105 6.19 -4.16 12.07
C TRP A 105 6.45 -4.93 10.79
N LEU A 106 6.16 -6.24 10.80
CA LEU A 106 6.30 -7.12 9.64
C LEU A 106 5.41 -6.64 8.48
N LEU A 107 4.12 -6.44 8.73
CA LEU A 107 3.17 -6.04 7.70
C LEU A 107 3.48 -4.64 7.13
N THR A 108 3.85 -3.68 7.99
CA THR A 108 4.24 -2.34 7.54
C THR A 108 5.46 -2.38 6.61
N THR A 109 6.45 -3.20 6.93
CA THR A 109 7.64 -3.36 6.08
C THR A 109 7.30 -4.09 4.78
N ALA A 110 6.49 -5.15 4.82
CA ALA A 110 6.03 -5.85 3.62
C ALA A 110 5.23 -4.94 2.66
N VAL A 111 4.38 -4.08 3.20
CA VAL A 111 3.65 -3.06 2.42
C VAL A 111 4.62 -2.11 1.71
N ARG A 112 5.68 -1.67 2.38
CA ARG A 112 6.71 -0.80 1.77
C ARG A 112 7.52 -1.52 0.70
N GLU A 113 7.84 -2.79 0.90
CA GLU A 113 8.58 -3.61 -0.07
C GLU A 113 7.85 -3.73 -1.42
N VAL A 114 6.53 -3.78 -1.41
CA VAL A 114 5.73 -3.80 -2.65
C VAL A 114 5.48 -2.40 -3.23
N GLY A 115 6.02 -1.34 -2.59
CA GLY A 115 5.98 0.03 -3.10
C GLY A 115 4.74 0.82 -2.69
N ALA A 116 3.98 0.36 -1.72
CA ALA A 116 2.87 1.13 -1.14
C ALA A 116 3.34 2.05 -0.01
N VAL A 117 2.54 3.06 0.33
CA VAL A 117 2.80 3.97 1.45
C VAL A 117 2.18 3.35 2.71
N ALA A 118 3.01 3.01 3.69
CA ALA A 118 2.57 2.34 4.90
C ALA A 118 2.62 3.24 6.13
N TYR A 119 1.54 3.23 6.88
CA TYR A 119 1.43 3.84 8.21
C TYR A 119 1.19 2.74 9.23
N ARG A 120 1.76 2.89 10.41
CA ARG A 120 1.57 1.98 11.53
C ARG A 120 0.90 2.71 12.68
N VAL A 121 -0.14 2.13 13.22
CA VAL A 121 -0.81 2.59 14.44
C VAL A 121 -0.48 1.61 15.54
N HIS A 122 -0.09 2.15 16.68
CA HIS A 122 0.25 1.36 17.88
C HIS A 122 -0.89 0.46 18.33
N SER A 123 -0.53 -0.59 19.05
CA SER A 123 -1.46 -1.45 19.77
C SER A 123 -2.56 -0.63 20.48
N ILE A 124 -3.78 -0.93 20.13
CA ILE A 124 -4.96 -0.30 20.71
C ILE A 124 -5.51 -1.24 21.78
N PRO A 125 -5.99 -0.71 22.93
CA PRO A 125 -6.71 -1.54 23.88
C PRO A 125 -7.84 -2.32 23.22
N ASP A 126 -8.12 -3.51 23.72
CA ASP A 126 -9.23 -4.37 23.26
C ASP A 126 -10.59 -3.79 23.74
N ASP A 127 -10.87 -2.59 23.25
CA ASP A 127 -12.10 -1.84 23.48
C ASP A 127 -12.71 -1.45 22.11
N GLU A 128 -13.92 -1.90 21.87
CA GLU A 128 -14.63 -1.72 20.61
C GLU A 128 -14.76 -0.25 20.21
N SER A 129 -15.05 0.64 21.17
CA SER A 129 -15.23 2.06 20.88
C SER A 129 -13.90 2.76 20.55
N ALA A 130 -12.82 2.36 21.22
CA ALA A 130 -11.48 2.86 20.94
C ALA A 130 -11.01 2.40 19.56
N LEU A 131 -11.25 1.13 19.23
CA LEU A 131 -10.89 0.57 17.92
C LEU A 131 -11.69 1.24 16.79
N GLN A 132 -13.00 1.42 16.97
CA GLN A 132 -13.83 2.13 15.99
C GLN A 132 -13.34 3.56 15.75
N SER A 133 -13.06 4.31 16.81
CA SER A 133 -12.57 5.69 16.70
C SER A 133 -11.25 5.76 15.93
N VAL A 134 -10.32 4.82 16.21
CA VAL A 134 -9.04 4.78 15.51
C VAL A 134 -9.23 4.42 14.03
N ILE A 135 -10.10 3.48 13.70
CA ILE A 135 -10.39 3.12 12.30
C ILE A 135 -10.97 4.34 11.57
N GLU A 136 -11.95 5.02 12.14
CA GLU A 136 -12.56 6.23 11.55
C GLU A 136 -11.51 7.33 11.32
N ASP A 137 -10.63 7.57 12.26
CA ASP A 137 -9.54 8.55 12.14
C ASP A 137 -8.54 8.18 11.04
N GLN A 138 -8.28 6.88 10.84
CA GLN A 138 -7.33 6.43 9.83
C GLN A 138 -7.92 6.35 8.41
N LEU A 139 -9.24 6.18 8.26
CA LEU A 139 -9.90 6.20 6.95
C LEU A 139 -9.72 7.53 6.20
N VAL A 140 -9.44 8.60 6.91
CA VAL A 140 -9.11 9.92 6.31
C VAL A 140 -7.70 9.92 5.69
N ARG A 141 -6.82 9.00 6.12
CA ARG A 141 -5.42 8.92 5.69
C ARG A 141 -5.15 7.82 4.68
N ALA A 142 -6.04 6.82 4.63
CA ALA A 142 -5.92 5.67 3.74
C ALA A 142 -6.30 5.99 2.28
#